data_d5e09e5d80f629f37687de5da0893a39
#
_entry.id   d5e09e5d80f629f37687de5da0893a39
#
_cell.length_a   1.000
_cell.length_b   1.000
_cell.length_c   1.000
_cell.angle_alpha   90.00
_cell.angle_beta   90.00
_cell.angle_gamma   90.00
#
_symmetry.space_group_name_H-M   'P 1'
#
loop_
_entity.id
_entity.type
_entity.pdbx_description
1 polymer ?
#
loop_
_entity_poly.entity_id
_entity_poly.type
_entity_poly.pdbx_seq_one_letter_code
_entity_poly.pdbx_strand_id
1 'polypeptide(L)'
;MQYRLMLVEHDQQMLEQMAGVISSAPDIELVGRYIKNSDALGQGRFCNPDVILLDIDEGTTDNVLGHYTTTFPHAAIICMGKRWDTELTTGFIQAGANGYIIKPFNYTTLKETIDCYSHSSMEKVSTAISFFSPKGKSGKTTLIANLAIALSRHTGERVGIIDADLQFGDMTVFFDLAPKSTIVEVVRDCEYLSPVMLQSCFTAVDDLVYVLCGTKSPSFIDKVDIPSLEEIIKRSRSMFRYLLIDVPPGFNPTSIAASEMSDFTYLVSMLNGGYEVQHLKRALNIFQSCPDFNERIKTVFTRVEPCTEESAQRMSQAIQYPVEAVIPNAYMVVSKAADNGHMALDLEPDSPLATSINALANKILQYPQNLWRG
;
A
#
# COMPACT_ATOMS: atom_id res chain seq x y z
N MET A 1 -18.12 12.74 -1.62
CA MET A 1 -18.98 11.94 -0.72
C MET A 1 -18.92 12.61 0.64
N GLN A 2 -20.02 12.77 1.35
CA GLN A 2 -20.04 13.44 2.66
C GLN A 2 -20.19 12.34 3.72
N TYR A 3 -19.26 12.27 4.68
CA TYR A 3 -19.33 11.30 5.78
C TYR A 3 -20.29 11.75 6.85
N ARG A 4 -21.15 10.87 7.32
CA ARG A 4 -22.07 11.08 8.44
C ARG A 4 -21.35 10.69 9.74
N LEU A 5 -20.89 11.67 10.51
CA LEU A 5 -20.07 11.46 11.69
C LEU A 5 -20.88 11.67 12.98
N MET A 6 -20.77 10.70 13.88
CA MET A 6 -21.27 10.80 15.27
C MET A 6 -20.10 10.99 16.23
N LEU A 7 -20.17 12.00 17.09
CA LEU A 7 -19.16 12.33 18.10
C LEU A 7 -19.66 11.97 19.50
N VAL A 8 -18.87 11.20 20.24
CA VAL A 8 -19.13 10.85 21.65
C VAL A 8 -17.91 11.26 22.46
N GLU A 9 -18.07 12.29 23.31
CA GLU A 9 -16.97 12.86 24.10
C GLU A 9 -17.53 13.24 25.48
N HIS A 10 -16.90 12.72 26.54
CA HIS A 10 -17.41 12.87 27.91
C HIS A 10 -17.12 14.26 28.51
N ASP A 11 -16.11 14.97 28.02
CA ASP A 11 -15.80 16.36 28.40
C ASP A 11 -16.57 17.33 27.49
N GLN A 12 -17.44 18.13 28.08
CA GLN A 12 -18.31 19.05 27.31
C GLN A 12 -17.53 20.13 26.58
N GLN A 13 -16.43 20.63 27.15
CA GLN A 13 -15.61 21.66 26.50
C GLN A 13 -14.88 21.07 25.27
N MET A 14 -14.34 19.88 25.43
CA MET A 14 -13.70 19.14 24.34
C MET A 14 -14.71 18.78 23.25
N LEU A 15 -15.92 18.35 23.63
CA LEU A 15 -17.00 18.07 22.69
C LEU A 15 -17.31 19.27 21.78
N GLU A 16 -17.49 20.46 22.37
CA GLU A 16 -17.79 21.67 21.58
C GLU A 16 -16.61 22.08 20.69
N GLN A 17 -15.38 21.97 21.19
CA GLN A 17 -14.20 22.26 20.40
C GLN A 17 -14.08 21.36 19.17
N MET A 18 -14.21 20.06 19.36
CA MET A 18 -14.11 19.08 18.26
C MET A 18 -15.34 19.16 17.33
N ALA A 19 -16.54 19.38 17.86
CA ALA A 19 -17.73 19.62 17.05
C ALA A 19 -17.56 20.84 16.13
N GLY A 20 -16.89 21.89 16.60
CA GLY A 20 -16.52 23.05 15.80
C GLY A 20 -15.61 22.71 14.61
N VAL A 21 -14.59 21.88 14.83
CA VAL A 21 -13.69 21.40 13.78
C VAL A 21 -14.46 20.55 12.75
N ILE A 22 -15.29 19.62 13.22
CA ILE A 22 -16.06 18.72 12.35
C ILE A 22 -17.08 19.52 11.51
N SER A 23 -17.80 20.46 12.14
CA SER A 23 -18.84 21.27 11.45
C SER A 23 -18.26 22.24 10.41
N SER A 24 -16.97 22.57 10.50
CA SER A 24 -16.27 23.39 9.49
C SER A 24 -15.77 22.58 8.29
N ALA A 25 -15.85 21.25 8.36
CA ALA A 25 -15.37 20.36 7.32
C ALA A 25 -16.39 20.26 6.16
N PRO A 26 -16.01 20.49 4.91
CA PRO A 26 -16.94 20.53 3.78
C PRO A 26 -17.47 19.14 3.39
N ASP A 27 -16.78 18.08 3.78
CA ASP A 27 -17.05 16.70 3.40
C ASP A 27 -17.50 15.81 4.58
N ILE A 28 -17.78 16.41 5.74
CA ILE A 28 -18.26 15.71 6.94
C ILE A 28 -19.55 16.37 7.44
N GLU A 29 -20.57 15.56 7.66
CA GLU A 29 -21.81 15.96 8.32
C GLU A 29 -21.82 15.46 9.76
N LEU A 30 -21.83 16.35 10.75
CA LEU A 30 -21.99 15.98 12.16
C LEU A 30 -23.45 15.60 12.42
N VAL A 31 -23.76 14.30 12.42
CA VAL A 31 -25.14 13.79 12.57
C VAL A 31 -25.57 13.55 14.01
N GLY A 32 -24.62 13.51 14.95
CA GLY A 32 -24.92 13.35 16.37
C GLY A 32 -23.74 13.75 17.25
N ARG A 33 -24.03 14.32 18.42
CA ARG A 33 -23.06 14.65 19.47
C ARG A 33 -23.60 14.28 20.83
N TYR A 34 -22.83 13.51 21.60
CA TYR A 34 -23.27 12.92 22.85
C TYR A 34 -22.17 13.00 23.92
N ILE A 35 -22.60 13.28 25.16
CA ILE A 35 -21.68 13.25 26.33
C ILE A 35 -21.73 11.87 26.99
N LYS A 36 -22.81 11.12 26.83
CA LYS A 36 -22.98 9.80 27.47
C LYS A 36 -23.12 8.69 26.44
N ASN A 37 -22.45 7.57 26.69
CA ASN A 37 -22.58 6.37 25.87
C ASN A 37 -24.02 5.86 25.80
N SER A 38 -24.80 5.94 26.88
CA SER A 38 -26.20 5.52 26.89
C SER A 38 -27.09 6.29 25.88
N ASP A 39 -26.85 7.59 25.75
CA ASP A 39 -27.63 8.45 24.86
C ASP A 39 -27.20 8.21 23.40
N ALA A 40 -25.89 8.05 23.17
CA ALA A 40 -25.35 7.72 21.87
C ALA A 40 -25.88 6.36 21.35
N LEU A 41 -25.85 5.31 22.19
CA LEU A 41 -26.37 4.00 21.84
C LEU A 41 -27.91 3.98 21.65
N GLY A 42 -28.64 4.79 22.42
CA GLY A 42 -30.10 4.87 22.31
C GLY A 42 -30.59 5.71 21.12
N GLN A 43 -30.11 6.94 21.04
CA GLN A 43 -30.59 7.94 20.07
C GLN A 43 -29.78 7.91 18.76
N GLY A 44 -28.48 7.55 18.83
CA GLY A 44 -27.58 7.53 17.68
C GLY A 44 -28.00 6.57 16.56
N ARG A 45 -28.83 5.55 16.88
CA ARG A 45 -29.38 4.63 15.87
C ARG A 45 -30.17 5.33 14.78
N PHE A 46 -30.83 6.44 15.10
CA PHE A 46 -31.59 7.23 14.16
C PHE A 46 -30.73 8.13 13.28
N CYS A 47 -29.46 8.34 13.68
CA CYS A 47 -28.53 9.17 12.95
C CYS A 47 -27.87 8.43 11.79
N ASN A 48 -27.89 7.09 11.77
CA ASN A 48 -27.23 6.23 10.78
C ASN A 48 -25.83 6.74 10.40
N PRO A 49 -24.87 6.75 11.36
CA PRO A 49 -23.53 7.27 11.13
C PRO A 49 -22.70 6.31 10.29
N ASP A 50 -21.81 6.87 9.42
CA ASP A 50 -20.77 6.13 8.72
C ASP A 50 -19.51 6.01 9.58
N VAL A 51 -19.28 7.02 10.45
CA VAL A 51 -18.12 7.11 11.35
C VAL A 51 -18.56 7.50 12.75
N ILE A 52 -18.01 6.84 13.76
CA ILE A 52 -18.23 7.16 15.18
C ILE A 52 -16.87 7.49 15.80
N LEU A 53 -16.72 8.71 16.30
CA LEU A 53 -15.60 9.10 17.15
C LEU A 53 -16.01 8.84 18.61
N LEU A 54 -15.30 7.93 19.27
CA LEU A 54 -15.64 7.45 20.61
C LEU A 54 -14.53 7.78 21.61
N ASP A 55 -14.82 8.62 22.61
CA ASP A 55 -13.91 8.90 23.71
C ASP A 55 -13.67 7.65 24.59
N ILE A 56 -12.39 7.37 24.88
CA ILE A 56 -11.97 6.25 25.70
C ILE A 56 -11.26 6.65 27.01
N ASP A 57 -11.07 7.95 27.27
CA ASP A 57 -10.31 8.43 28.44
C ASP A 57 -11.02 8.20 29.77
N GLU A 58 -12.37 8.19 29.79
CA GLU A 58 -13.14 7.99 31.00
C GLU A 58 -14.23 6.91 30.85
N GLY A 59 -13.97 5.74 31.46
CA GLY A 59 -15.00 4.72 31.65
C GLY A 59 -15.42 3.89 30.44
N THR A 60 -14.72 4.03 29.30
CA THR A 60 -14.95 3.16 28.16
C THR A 60 -14.17 1.87 28.37
N THR A 61 -14.90 0.77 28.51
CA THR A 61 -14.35 -0.60 28.63
C THR A 61 -14.60 -1.35 27.33
N ASP A 62 -13.90 -2.49 27.15
CA ASP A 62 -14.14 -3.41 26.02
C ASP A 62 -15.61 -3.76 25.84
N ASN A 63 -16.34 -3.81 26.95
CA ASN A 63 -17.78 -4.09 26.95
C ASN A 63 -18.61 -2.95 26.29
N VAL A 64 -18.21 -1.70 26.46
CA VAL A 64 -18.90 -0.54 25.84
C VAL A 64 -18.67 -0.55 24.33
N LEU A 65 -17.44 -0.84 23.90
CA LEU A 65 -17.10 -0.93 22.49
C LEU A 65 -17.89 -2.06 21.78
N GLY A 66 -18.03 -3.22 22.42
CA GLY A 66 -18.85 -4.33 21.93
C GLY A 66 -20.33 -3.95 21.71
N HIS A 67 -20.87 -3.01 22.51
CA HIS A 67 -22.21 -2.48 22.28
C HIS A 67 -22.26 -1.56 21.05
N TYR A 68 -21.22 -0.74 20.81
CA TYR A 68 -21.16 0.10 19.60
C TYR A 68 -21.04 -0.73 18.32
N THR A 69 -20.16 -1.73 18.29
CA THR A 69 -19.99 -2.63 17.13
C THR A 69 -21.28 -3.38 16.79
N THR A 70 -22.03 -3.81 17.83
CA THR A 70 -23.30 -4.50 17.64
C THR A 70 -24.42 -3.54 17.19
N THR A 71 -24.42 -2.32 17.72
CA THR A 71 -25.49 -1.33 17.45
C THR A 71 -25.31 -0.67 16.08
N PHE A 72 -24.06 -0.47 15.65
CA PHE A 72 -23.68 0.22 14.43
C PHE A 72 -22.74 -0.65 13.56
N PRO A 73 -23.21 -1.80 13.05
CA PRO A 73 -22.37 -2.77 12.37
C PRO A 73 -21.73 -2.25 11.06
N HIS A 74 -22.24 -1.14 10.53
CA HIS A 74 -21.74 -0.52 9.29
C HIS A 74 -20.90 0.73 9.51
N ALA A 75 -20.83 1.23 10.76
CA ALA A 75 -20.08 2.42 11.09
C ALA A 75 -18.61 2.07 11.44
N ALA A 76 -17.67 2.85 10.93
CA ALA A 76 -16.29 2.79 11.39
C ALA A 76 -16.17 3.44 12.78
N ILE A 77 -15.73 2.68 13.77
CA ILE A 77 -15.53 3.16 15.15
C ILE A 77 -14.09 3.57 15.35
N ILE A 78 -13.85 4.85 15.55
CA ILE A 78 -12.52 5.42 15.81
C ILE A 78 -12.47 5.89 17.26
N CYS A 79 -11.62 5.26 18.06
CA CYS A 79 -11.41 5.64 19.45
C CYS A 79 -10.62 6.94 19.56
N MET A 80 -10.92 7.77 20.56
CA MET A 80 -10.22 9.03 20.84
C MET A 80 -9.63 9.04 22.24
N GLY A 81 -8.38 9.49 22.38
CA GLY A 81 -7.75 9.70 23.69
C GLY A 81 -6.79 10.87 23.68
N LYS A 82 -6.40 11.34 24.88
CA LYS A 82 -5.50 12.51 25.06
C LYS A 82 -4.04 12.21 24.74
N ARG A 83 -3.65 10.95 24.74
CA ARG A 83 -2.27 10.51 24.47
C ARG A 83 -2.29 9.14 23.80
N TRP A 84 -1.23 8.86 23.07
CA TRP A 84 -1.00 7.53 22.56
C TRP A 84 -0.60 6.58 23.70
N ASP A 85 -1.30 5.47 23.80
CA ASP A 85 -0.98 4.37 24.70
C ASP A 85 -1.14 3.06 23.93
N THR A 86 -0.03 2.36 23.73
CA THR A 86 0.02 1.16 22.88
C THR A 86 -0.84 0.02 23.42
N GLU A 87 -0.81 -0.22 24.74
CA GLU A 87 -1.56 -1.30 25.36
C GLU A 87 -3.07 -1.04 25.28
N LEU A 88 -3.50 0.17 25.63
CA LEU A 88 -4.90 0.57 25.55
C LEU A 88 -5.43 0.55 24.11
N THR A 89 -4.67 1.13 23.17
CA THR A 89 -5.06 1.18 21.77
C THR A 89 -5.21 -0.22 21.18
N THR A 90 -4.28 -1.12 21.51
CA THR A 90 -4.33 -2.52 21.10
C THR A 90 -5.57 -3.22 21.62
N GLY A 91 -5.90 -3.05 22.92
CA GLY A 91 -7.11 -3.61 23.52
C GLY A 91 -8.38 -3.16 22.79
N PHE A 92 -8.50 -1.86 22.45
CA PHE A 92 -9.66 -1.34 21.73
C PHE A 92 -9.77 -1.86 20.29
N ILE A 93 -8.66 -2.03 19.59
CA ILE A 93 -8.68 -2.62 18.23
C ILE A 93 -9.09 -4.09 18.29
N GLN A 94 -8.60 -4.86 19.26
CA GLN A 94 -9.02 -6.25 19.48
C GLN A 94 -10.50 -6.35 19.86
N ALA A 95 -11.03 -5.36 20.57
CA ALA A 95 -12.44 -5.27 20.93
C ALA A 95 -13.35 -4.79 19.78
N GLY A 96 -12.78 -4.46 18.59
CA GLY A 96 -13.53 -4.14 17.39
C GLY A 96 -13.51 -2.67 16.97
N ALA A 97 -12.66 -1.82 17.55
CA ALA A 97 -12.42 -0.49 17.01
C ALA A 97 -11.68 -0.57 15.67
N ASN A 98 -12.05 0.30 14.73
CA ASN A 98 -11.38 0.40 13.43
C ASN A 98 -10.11 1.24 13.51
N GLY A 99 -10.01 2.17 14.49
CA GLY A 99 -8.88 3.04 14.60
C GLY A 99 -8.81 3.88 15.87
N TYR A 100 -7.77 4.74 15.91
CA TYR A 100 -7.50 5.63 17.03
C TYR A 100 -7.04 7.01 16.56
N ILE A 101 -7.50 8.07 17.22
CA ILE A 101 -7.07 9.45 16.98
C ILE A 101 -6.75 10.16 18.29
N ILE A 102 -5.71 10.97 18.31
CA ILE A 102 -5.36 11.79 19.51
C ILE A 102 -6.20 13.08 19.47
N LYS A 103 -6.85 13.40 20.58
CA LYS A 103 -7.61 14.64 20.77
C LYS A 103 -6.79 15.69 21.56
N PRO A 104 -6.95 17.00 21.28
CA PRO A 104 -7.76 17.55 20.18
C PRO A 104 -7.06 17.38 18.83
N PHE A 105 -7.85 17.22 17.78
CA PHE A 105 -7.37 17.07 16.40
C PHE A 105 -7.79 18.28 15.53
N ASN A 106 -7.09 18.47 14.42
CA ASN A 106 -7.48 19.41 13.36
C ASN A 106 -8.20 18.67 12.22
N TYR A 107 -8.74 19.44 11.24
CA TYR A 107 -9.46 18.87 10.11
C TYR A 107 -8.60 17.90 9.29
N THR A 108 -7.32 18.25 9.02
CA THR A 108 -6.42 17.40 8.22
C THR A 108 -6.21 16.04 8.88
N THR A 109 -5.87 16.01 10.17
CA THR A 109 -5.71 14.77 10.93
C THR A 109 -6.99 13.94 10.99
N LEU A 110 -8.14 14.60 11.20
CA LEU A 110 -9.44 13.92 11.19
C LEU A 110 -9.75 13.31 9.83
N LYS A 111 -9.53 14.07 8.76
CA LYS A 111 -9.76 13.62 7.39
C LYS A 111 -8.91 12.41 7.03
N GLU A 112 -7.62 12.49 7.28
CA GLU A 112 -6.69 11.38 7.04
C GLU A 112 -7.09 10.13 7.82
N THR A 113 -7.51 10.30 9.08
CA THR A 113 -7.98 9.21 9.93
C THR A 113 -9.27 8.61 9.38
N ILE A 114 -10.28 9.43 9.04
CA ILE A 114 -11.52 8.94 8.45
C ILE A 114 -11.25 8.24 7.12
N ASP A 115 -10.48 8.82 6.23
CA ASP A 115 -10.13 8.22 4.94
C ASP A 115 -9.39 6.88 5.10
N CYS A 116 -8.61 6.72 6.17
CA CYS A 116 -7.94 5.47 6.49
C CYS A 116 -8.93 4.37 6.95
N TYR A 117 -9.94 4.72 7.75
CA TYR A 117 -10.80 3.74 8.44
C TYR A 117 -12.19 3.58 7.86
N SER A 118 -12.78 4.61 7.27
CA SER A 118 -14.12 4.54 6.68
C SER A 118 -14.15 3.82 5.33
N HIS A 119 -13.00 3.67 4.69
CA HIS A 119 -12.89 2.91 3.44
C HIS A 119 -12.79 1.40 3.64
N SER A 120 -12.83 0.90 4.89
CA SER A 120 -12.95 -0.54 5.13
C SER A 120 -14.34 -1.11 4.80
N SER A 121 -15.34 -0.27 4.59
CA SER A 121 -16.70 -0.69 4.17
C SER A 121 -17.02 -0.45 2.68
N MET A 122 -16.26 0.36 1.98
CA MET A 122 -16.17 0.35 0.52
C MET A 122 -14.78 -0.16 0.19
N GLU A 123 -14.67 -1.38 -0.33
CA GLU A 123 -13.43 -1.91 -0.88
C GLU A 123 -12.83 -0.85 -1.80
N LYS A 124 -11.87 -0.06 -1.31
CA LYS A 124 -10.95 0.62 -2.21
C LYS A 124 -10.30 -0.51 -2.98
N VAL A 125 -10.67 -0.61 -4.24
CA VAL A 125 -10.15 -1.67 -5.10
C VAL A 125 -8.66 -1.42 -5.27
N SER A 126 -7.89 -1.95 -4.33
CA SER A 126 -6.43 -1.91 -4.39
C SER A 126 -5.95 -2.91 -5.44
N THR A 127 -4.98 -2.52 -6.23
CA THR A 127 -4.28 -3.43 -7.14
C THR A 127 -2.87 -3.67 -6.62
N ALA A 128 -2.62 -4.87 -6.11
CA ALA A 128 -1.28 -5.29 -5.68
C ALA A 128 -0.54 -5.98 -6.84
N ILE A 129 0.71 -5.58 -7.04
CA ILE A 129 1.56 -6.07 -8.13
C ILE A 129 2.92 -6.46 -7.56
N SER A 130 3.27 -7.74 -7.63
CA SER A 130 4.62 -8.21 -7.30
C SER A 130 5.51 -8.24 -8.53
N PHE A 131 6.80 -7.96 -8.31
CA PHE A 131 7.80 -7.94 -9.37
C PHE A 131 8.83 -9.04 -9.13
N PHE A 132 8.69 -10.11 -9.86
CA PHE A 132 9.57 -11.28 -9.79
C PHE A 132 10.64 -11.23 -10.88
N SER A 133 11.83 -11.74 -10.62
CA SER A 133 12.83 -12.00 -11.66
C SER A 133 13.58 -13.30 -11.39
N PRO A 134 13.86 -14.12 -12.42
CA PRO A 134 14.62 -15.34 -12.25
C PRO A 134 16.04 -15.11 -11.73
N LYS A 135 16.61 -13.92 -12.02
CA LYS A 135 17.97 -13.51 -11.62
C LYS A 135 17.99 -12.05 -11.16
N GLY A 136 18.95 -11.72 -10.31
CA GLY A 136 19.26 -10.35 -9.94
C GLY A 136 19.68 -9.48 -11.13
N LYS A 137 19.74 -8.17 -10.88
CA LYS A 137 20.13 -7.14 -11.87
C LYS A 137 19.21 -7.01 -13.09
N SER A 138 17.98 -7.50 -12.98
CA SER A 138 16.96 -7.42 -14.03
C SER A 138 16.34 -6.03 -14.21
N GLY A 139 16.67 -5.06 -13.35
CA GLY A 139 16.09 -3.71 -13.37
C GLY A 139 14.72 -3.60 -12.70
N LYS A 140 14.30 -4.56 -11.86
CA LYS A 140 13.04 -4.52 -11.11
C LYS A 140 12.86 -3.24 -10.30
N THR A 141 13.80 -2.97 -9.38
CA THR A 141 13.77 -1.81 -8.49
C THR A 141 13.66 -0.51 -9.26
N THR A 142 14.43 -0.34 -10.35
CA THR A 142 14.33 0.81 -11.26
C THR A 142 12.94 0.92 -11.90
N LEU A 143 12.40 -0.21 -12.38
CA LEU A 143 11.08 -0.27 -12.99
C LEU A 143 10.00 0.14 -11.98
N ILE A 144 10.01 -0.44 -10.79
CA ILE A 144 9.05 -0.18 -9.71
C ILE A 144 9.07 1.29 -9.30
N ALA A 145 10.26 1.84 -9.03
CA ALA A 145 10.40 3.22 -8.59
C ALA A 145 9.81 4.22 -9.61
N ASN A 146 10.15 4.07 -10.88
CA ASN A 146 9.62 4.94 -11.93
C ASN A 146 8.13 4.68 -12.20
N LEU A 147 7.67 3.43 -12.14
CA LEU A 147 6.27 3.07 -12.35
C LEU A 147 5.37 3.62 -11.22
N ALA A 148 5.85 3.63 -9.97
CA ALA A 148 5.11 4.22 -8.85
C ALA A 148 4.82 5.71 -9.09
N ILE A 149 5.82 6.46 -9.53
CA ILE A 149 5.67 7.88 -9.88
C ILE A 149 4.72 8.05 -11.08
N ALA A 150 4.83 7.21 -12.11
CA ALA A 150 3.93 7.27 -13.26
C ALA A 150 2.48 6.99 -12.85
N LEU A 151 2.22 5.95 -12.07
CA LEU A 151 0.87 5.60 -11.59
C LEU A 151 0.28 6.71 -10.72
N SER A 152 1.03 7.28 -9.78
CA SER A 152 0.55 8.36 -8.92
C SER A 152 0.18 9.61 -9.72
N ARG A 153 0.97 9.98 -10.73
CA ARG A 153 0.71 11.13 -11.60
C ARG A 153 -0.50 10.94 -12.51
N HIS A 154 -0.67 9.73 -13.06
CA HIS A 154 -1.80 9.44 -13.95
C HIS A 154 -3.14 9.38 -13.21
N THR A 155 -3.12 9.00 -11.93
CA THR A 155 -4.36 8.74 -11.18
C THR A 155 -4.66 9.78 -10.12
N GLY A 156 -3.66 10.51 -9.61
CA GLY A 156 -3.80 11.34 -8.42
C GLY A 156 -4.02 10.53 -7.13
N GLU A 157 -3.81 9.18 -7.18
CA GLU A 157 -4.07 8.26 -6.09
C GLU A 157 -2.76 7.82 -5.41
N ARG A 158 -2.87 7.39 -4.15
CA ARG A 158 -1.72 6.91 -3.38
C ARG A 158 -1.17 5.59 -3.91
N VAL A 159 0.14 5.51 -4.04
CA VAL A 159 0.90 4.32 -4.42
C VAL A 159 1.84 3.93 -3.29
N GLY A 160 1.73 2.70 -2.82
CA GLY A 160 2.65 2.11 -1.85
C GLY A 160 3.67 1.20 -2.53
N ILE A 161 4.90 1.21 -2.04
CA ILE A 161 5.96 0.27 -2.41
C ILE A 161 6.35 -0.51 -1.17
N ILE A 162 6.41 -1.84 -1.25
CA ILE A 162 7.03 -2.69 -0.21
C ILE A 162 8.34 -3.22 -0.77
N ASP A 163 9.46 -2.83 -0.15
CA ASP A 163 10.78 -3.40 -0.46
C ASP A 163 10.97 -4.70 0.34
N ALA A 164 10.57 -5.80 -0.27
CA ALA A 164 10.68 -7.13 0.29
C ALA A 164 11.99 -7.86 -0.12
N ASP A 165 12.91 -7.19 -0.83
CA ASP A 165 14.29 -7.67 -0.99
C ASP A 165 15.09 -7.37 0.28
N LEU A 166 14.89 -8.20 1.29
CA LEU A 166 15.41 -7.99 2.64
C LEU A 166 16.94 -8.06 2.72
N GLN A 167 17.60 -8.56 1.68
CA GLN A 167 19.06 -8.69 1.65
C GLN A 167 19.74 -7.48 1.02
N PHE A 168 19.22 -7.05 -0.11
CA PHE A 168 19.85 -6.07 -0.98
C PHE A 168 18.83 -5.11 -1.58
N GLY A 169 17.80 -4.74 -0.78
CA GLY A 169 16.80 -3.74 -1.18
C GLY A 169 17.45 -2.38 -1.40
N ASP A 170 17.24 -1.81 -2.56
CA ASP A 170 17.85 -0.56 -3.00
C ASP A 170 16.87 0.63 -3.04
N MET A 171 15.61 0.46 -2.59
CA MET A 171 14.60 1.52 -2.65
C MET A 171 15.01 2.78 -1.87
N THR A 172 15.71 2.61 -0.74
CA THR A 172 16.24 3.74 0.04
C THR A 172 17.27 4.55 -0.74
N VAL A 173 18.08 3.89 -1.58
CA VAL A 173 19.08 4.54 -2.42
C VAL A 173 18.41 5.23 -3.61
N PHE A 174 17.47 4.55 -4.27
CA PHE A 174 16.76 5.12 -5.43
C PHE A 174 16.00 6.40 -5.13
N PHE A 175 15.41 6.50 -3.96
CA PHE A 175 14.60 7.65 -3.54
C PHE A 175 15.30 8.58 -2.53
N ASP A 176 16.58 8.34 -2.23
CA ASP A 176 17.35 9.06 -1.20
C ASP A 176 16.60 9.18 0.13
N LEU A 177 16.10 8.04 0.63
CA LEU A 177 15.27 7.99 1.82
C LEU A 177 16.09 7.72 3.09
N ALA A 178 15.70 8.39 4.17
CA ALA A 178 16.17 8.11 5.53
C ALA A 178 15.02 7.56 6.39
N PRO A 179 14.68 6.25 6.27
CA PRO A 179 13.51 5.68 6.93
C PRO A 179 13.67 5.68 8.45
N LYS A 180 12.61 6.10 9.16
CA LYS A 180 12.52 5.99 10.61
C LYS A 180 12.24 4.54 11.02
N SER A 181 11.41 3.86 10.25
CA SER A 181 11.01 2.46 10.43
C SER A 181 11.27 1.66 9.16
N THR A 182 11.47 0.37 9.31
CA THR A 182 11.66 -0.61 8.22
C THR A 182 10.66 -1.75 8.37
N ILE A 183 10.63 -2.66 7.43
CA ILE A 183 9.78 -3.85 7.51
C ILE A 183 10.04 -4.68 8.79
N VAL A 184 11.25 -4.61 9.36
CA VAL A 184 11.60 -5.34 10.60
C VAL A 184 10.83 -4.83 11.81
N GLU A 185 10.73 -3.51 11.95
CA GLU A 185 9.95 -2.90 13.03
C GLU A 185 8.46 -3.21 12.84
N VAL A 186 7.98 -3.18 11.59
CA VAL A 186 6.59 -3.54 11.28
C VAL A 186 6.28 -4.98 11.65
N VAL A 187 7.16 -5.94 11.31
CA VAL A 187 6.96 -7.35 11.65
C VAL A 187 6.96 -7.59 13.15
N ARG A 188 7.90 -6.97 13.88
CA ARG A 188 7.96 -7.09 15.33
C ARG A 188 6.66 -6.69 16.02
N ASP A 189 6.01 -5.65 15.49
CA ASP A 189 4.83 -5.05 16.09
C ASP A 189 3.54 -5.44 15.31
N CYS A 190 3.62 -6.39 14.35
CA CYS A 190 2.58 -6.70 13.35
C CYS A 190 1.23 -7.08 13.95
N GLU A 191 1.21 -7.85 15.04
CA GLU A 191 -0.03 -8.25 15.73
C GLU A 191 -0.81 -7.05 16.27
N TYR A 192 -0.12 -5.94 16.58
CA TYR A 192 -0.66 -4.77 17.26
C TYR A 192 -0.75 -3.52 16.37
N LEU A 193 -0.29 -3.60 15.11
CA LEU A 193 -0.29 -2.46 14.22
C LEU A 193 -1.69 -2.11 13.73
N SER A 194 -2.18 -0.96 14.17
CA SER A 194 -3.33 -0.34 13.49
C SER A 194 -2.93 0.12 12.07
N PRO A 195 -3.88 0.30 11.14
CA PRO A 195 -3.59 0.86 9.81
C PRO A 195 -2.83 2.18 9.87
N VAL A 196 -3.12 3.08 10.84
CA VAL A 196 -2.40 4.35 11.02
C VAL A 196 -0.95 4.12 11.44
N MET A 197 -0.70 3.17 12.33
CA MET A 197 0.67 2.82 12.72
C MET A 197 1.43 2.24 11.53
N LEU A 198 0.81 1.32 10.81
CA LEU A 198 1.42 0.76 9.60
C LEU A 198 1.71 1.87 8.56
N GLN A 199 0.79 2.81 8.37
CA GLN A 199 1.01 3.96 7.49
C GLN A 199 2.19 4.81 7.93
N SER A 200 2.37 5.02 9.24
CA SER A 200 3.50 5.80 9.77
C SER A 200 4.86 5.12 9.57
N CYS A 201 4.89 3.82 9.30
CA CYS A 201 6.10 3.06 8.97
C CYS A 201 6.51 3.21 7.50
N PHE A 202 5.59 3.64 6.64
CA PHE A 202 5.92 3.99 5.27
C PHE A 202 6.60 5.37 5.22
N THR A 203 7.72 5.45 4.53
CA THR A 203 8.44 6.71 4.30
C THR A 203 7.89 7.37 3.05
N ALA A 204 7.46 8.63 3.15
CA ALA A 204 6.97 9.38 2.00
C ALA A 204 8.13 9.72 1.05
N VAL A 205 7.93 9.48 -0.24
CA VAL A 205 8.75 9.98 -1.33
C VAL A 205 8.23 11.36 -1.75
N ASP A 206 6.92 11.45 -1.92
CA ASP A 206 6.16 12.68 -2.16
C ASP A 206 4.76 12.57 -1.49
N ASP A 207 3.83 13.42 -1.88
CA ASP A 207 2.48 13.43 -1.31
C ASP A 207 1.65 12.17 -1.63
N LEU A 208 2.02 11.43 -2.68
CA LEU A 208 1.26 10.28 -3.19
C LEU A 208 2.03 8.97 -3.18
N VAL A 209 3.37 8.98 -3.16
CA VAL A 209 4.20 7.78 -3.21
C VAL A 209 4.87 7.52 -1.87
N TYR A 210 4.74 6.30 -1.36
CA TYR A 210 5.22 5.89 -0.05
C TYR A 210 5.96 4.56 -0.14
N VAL A 211 7.03 4.40 0.63
CA VAL A 211 7.87 3.20 0.63
C VAL A 211 7.96 2.59 2.03
N LEU A 212 7.56 1.35 2.19
CA LEU A 212 7.99 0.53 3.32
C LEU A 212 9.36 -0.05 2.97
N CYS A 213 10.39 0.52 3.58
CA CYS A 213 11.76 0.18 3.29
C CYS A 213 12.13 -1.21 3.83
N GLY A 214 12.98 -1.91 3.13
CA GLY A 214 13.58 -3.18 3.55
C GLY A 214 14.43 -3.05 4.81
N THR A 215 15.24 -4.06 5.11
CA THR A 215 16.05 -4.06 6.32
C THR A 215 17.27 -3.12 6.19
N LYS A 216 17.70 -2.53 7.32
CA LYS A 216 18.96 -1.75 7.38
C LYS A 216 20.20 -2.63 7.30
N SER A 217 20.07 -3.92 7.53
CA SER A 217 21.18 -4.88 7.49
C SER A 217 20.67 -6.27 7.14
N PRO A 218 21.38 -7.02 6.29
CA PRO A 218 21.05 -8.42 5.99
C PRO A 218 20.95 -9.34 7.21
N SER A 219 21.55 -8.97 8.35
CA SER A 219 21.46 -9.74 9.60
C SER A 219 20.05 -9.79 10.22
N PHE A 220 19.11 -8.99 9.70
CA PHE A 220 17.73 -8.97 10.19
C PHE A 220 16.74 -9.78 9.35
N ILE A 221 17.22 -10.48 8.31
CA ILE A 221 16.36 -11.26 7.38
C ILE A 221 15.51 -12.27 8.13
N ASP A 222 16.13 -13.02 9.05
CA ASP A 222 15.46 -14.08 9.82
C ASP A 222 14.37 -13.55 10.76
N LYS A 223 14.24 -12.22 10.89
CA LYS A 223 13.19 -11.58 11.69
C LYS A 223 11.89 -11.35 10.93
N VAL A 224 11.91 -11.50 9.59
CA VAL A 224 10.74 -11.31 8.74
C VAL A 224 10.26 -12.68 8.29
N ASP A 225 9.26 -13.22 8.98
CA ASP A 225 8.62 -14.47 8.57
C ASP A 225 7.54 -14.24 7.50
N ILE A 226 7.15 -15.31 6.83
CA ILE A 226 6.20 -15.24 5.72
C ILE A 226 4.80 -14.81 6.18
N PRO A 227 4.20 -15.37 7.26
CA PRO A 227 2.89 -14.91 7.72
C PRO A 227 2.83 -13.41 8.02
N SER A 228 3.88 -12.85 8.63
CA SER A 228 3.98 -11.42 8.88
C SER A 228 4.04 -10.59 7.60
N LEU A 229 4.79 -11.05 6.59
CA LEU A 229 4.83 -10.40 5.28
C LEU A 229 3.46 -10.40 4.60
N GLU A 230 2.77 -11.53 4.61
CA GLU A 230 1.42 -11.67 4.05
C GLU A 230 0.43 -10.71 4.73
N GLU A 231 0.47 -10.62 6.05
CA GLU A 231 -0.38 -9.69 6.80
C GLU A 231 -0.06 -8.21 6.51
N ILE A 232 1.22 -7.87 6.38
CA ILE A 232 1.65 -6.52 5.95
C ILE A 232 1.11 -6.19 4.56
N ILE A 233 1.24 -7.08 3.59
CA ILE A 233 0.71 -6.88 2.23
C ILE A 233 -0.80 -6.69 2.30
N LYS A 234 -1.51 -7.57 3.00
CA LYS A 234 -2.96 -7.53 3.16
C LYS A 234 -3.44 -6.19 3.73
N ARG A 235 -2.85 -5.75 4.86
CA ARG A 235 -3.20 -4.48 5.51
C ARG A 235 -2.85 -3.28 4.64
N SER A 236 -1.71 -3.31 3.96
CA SER A 236 -1.26 -2.22 3.07
C SER A 236 -2.21 -1.99 1.89
N ARG A 237 -2.92 -3.03 1.43
CA ARG A 237 -3.92 -2.89 0.36
C ARG A 237 -5.03 -1.89 0.69
N SER A 238 -5.42 -1.76 1.95
CA SER A 238 -6.45 -0.79 2.36
C SER A 238 -5.98 0.68 2.30
N MET A 239 -4.67 0.92 2.25
CA MET A 239 -4.08 2.26 2.31
C MET A 239 -3.72 2.84 0.94
N PHE A 240 -3.50 1.99 -0.06
CA PHE A 240 -2.98 2.37 -1.36
C PHE A 240 -3.86 1.88 -2.50
N ARG A 241 -4.03 2.73 -3.53
CA ARG A 241 -4.73 2.35 -4.77
C ARG A 241 -3.92 1.32 -5.55
N TYR A 242 -2.60 1.50 -5.58
CA TYR A 242 -1.63 0.55 -6.14
C TYR A 242 -0.60 0.21 -5.09
N LEU A 243 -0.33 -1.09 -4.94
CA LEU A 243 0.70 -1.61 -4.05
C LEU A 243 1.71 -2.39 -4.87
N LEU A 244 2.92 -1.87 -4.99
CA LEU A 244 4.02 -2.48 -5.73
C LEU A 244 4.97 -3.19 -4.78
N ILE A 245 5.31 -4.45 -5.07
CA ILE A 245 6.11 -5.27 -4.16
C ILE A 245 7.39 -5.70 -4.88
N ASP A 246 8.53 -5.18 -4.43
CA ASP A 246 9.85 -5.60 -4.92
C ASP A 246 10.31 -6.82 -4.14
N VAL A 247 10.45 -7.96 -4.80
CA VAL A 247 10.84 -9.22 -4.16
C VAL A 247 12.27 -9.61 -4.55
N PRO A 248 12.97 -10.38 -3.69
CA PRO A 248 14.29 -10.89 -4.04
C PRO A 248 14.25 -11.76 -5.31
N PRO A 249 15.35 -11.86 -6.06
CA PRO A 249 15.39 -12.68 -7.26
C PRO A 249 15.30 -14.17 -6.96
N GLY A 250 14.73 -14.92 -7.90
CA GLY A 250 14.56 -16.36 -7.82
C GLY A 250 13.35 -16.82 -7.01
N PHE A 251 13.10 -18.12 -7.05
CA PHE A 251 12.02 -18.75 -6.28
C PHE A 251 12.49 -18.97 -4.84
N ASN A 252 11.93 -18.17 -3.94
CA ASN A 252 12.14 -18.25 -2.50
C ASN A 252 10.79 -17.99 -1.79
N PRO A 253 10.66 -18.29 -0.50
CA PRO A 253 9.38 -18.12 0.21
C PRO A 253 8.79 -16.71 0.09
N THR A 254 9.62 -15.66 0.19
CA THR A 254 9.19 -14.26 0.08
C THR A 254 8.59 -13.95 -1.29
N SER A 255 9.27 -14.38 -2.37
CA SER A 255 8.80 -14.11 -3.75
C SER A 255 7.53 -14.88 -4.08
N ILE A 256 7.37 -16.09 -3.54
CA ILE A 256 6.16 -16.90 -3.73
C ILE A 256 4.99 -16.26 -2.98
N ALA A 257 5.14 -15.98 -1.68
CA ALA A 257 4.10 -15.37 -0.85
C ALA A 257 3.63 -14.03 -1.44
N ALA A 258 4.55 -13.15 -1.82
CA ALA A 258 4.20 -11.87 -2.45
C ALA A 258 3.42 -12.05 -3.77
N SER A 259 3.79 -13.06 -4.56
CA SER A 259 3.08 -13.40 -5.81
C SER A 259 1.66 -13.91 -5.53
N GLU A 260 1.47 -14.74 -4.52
CA GLU A 260 0.18 -15.28 -4.12
C GLU A 260 -0.74 -14.18 -3.58
N MET A 261 -0.20 -13.22 -2.83
CA MET A 261 -0.91 -12.07 -2.26
C MET A 261 -1.19 -10.93 -3.26
N SER A 262 -0.71 -11.03 -4.50
CA SER A 262 -0.84 -10.00 -5.53
C SER A 262 -1.94 -10.32 -6.55
N ASP A 263 -2.56 -9.29 -7.13
CA ASP A 263 -3.47 -9.44 -8.28
C ASP A 263 -2.68 -9.82 -9.53
N PHE A 264 -1.50 -9.23 -9.69
CA PHE A 264 -0.60 -9.48 -10.82
C PHE A 264 0.81 -9.74 -10.36
N THR A 265 1.52 -10.59 -11.09
CA THR A 265 2.95 -10.80 -10.94
C THR A 265 3.66 -10.49 -12.25
N TYR A 266 4.54 -9.50 -12.22
CA TYR A 266 5.38 -9.13 -13.35
C TYR A 266 6.67 -9.93 -13.32
N LEU A 267 6.89 -10.78 -14.32
CA LEU A 267 8.13 -11.49 -14.53
C LEU A 267 9.09 -10.58 -15.31
N VAL A 268 10.06 -10.00 -14.62
CA VAL A 268 10.98 -9.01 -15.16
C VAL A 268 12.30 -9.68 -15.53
N SER A 269 12.71 -9.52 -16.77
CA SER A 269 14.01 -10.02 -17.27
C SER A 269 14.70 -8.95 -18.09
N MET A 270 16.01 -8.80 -17.93
CA MET A 270 16.76 -7.99 -18.88
C MET A 270 17.08 -8.81 -20.14
N LEU A 271 17.28 -8.13 -21.25
CA LEU A 271 17.76 -8.75 -22.47
C LEU A 271 19.29 -8.57 -22.60
N ASN A 272 20.04 -9.62 -22.33
CA ASN A 272 21.49 -9.63 -22.45
C ASN A 272 22.00 -10.98 -23.03
N GLY A 273 21.25 -11.51 -24.00
CA GLY A 273 21.54 -12.77 -24.67
C GLY A 273 20.45 -13.83 -24.52
N GLY A 274 20.75 -15.05 -24.89
CA GLY A 274 19.74 -16.13 -24.93
C GLY A 274 19.44 -16.78 -23.58
N TYR A 275 20.31 -16.59 -22.59
CA TYR A 275 20.14 -17.24 -21.28
C TYR A 275 18.96 -16.68 -20.50
N GLU A 276 18.76 -15.38 -20.56
CA GLU A 276 17.67 -14.69 -19.86
C GLU A 276 16.31 -15.18 -20.38
N VAL A 277 16.20 -15.38 -21.70
CA VAL A 277 14.99 -15.96 -22.33
C VAL A 277 14.71 -17.36 -21.77
N GLN A 278 15.76 -18.20 -21.61
CA GLN A 278 15.58 -19.55 -21.06
C GLN A 278 15.20 -19.54 -19.58
N HIS A 279 15.76 -18.60 -18.79
CA HIS A 279 15.40 -18.46 -17.39
C HIS A 279 13.94 -17.99 -17.24
N LEU A 280 13.51 -17.05 -18.07
CA LEU A 280 12.14 -16.57 -18.06
C LEU A 280 11.15 -17.68 -18.47
N LYS A 281 11.48 -18.50 -19.49
CA LYS A 281 10.69 -19.69 -19.85
C LYS A 281 10.53 -20.67 -18.68
N ARG A 282 11.62 -20.95 -17.97
CA ARG A 282 11.57 -21.83 -16.80
C ARG A 282 10.70 -21.24 -15.70
N ALA A 283 10.79 -19.92 -15.46
CA ALA A 283 9.93 -19.25 -14.52
C ALA A 283 8.45 -19.34 -14.93
N LEU A 284 8.13 -19.05 -16.20
CA LEU A 284 6.78 -19.20 -16.74
C LEU A 284 6.22 -20.62 -16.53
N ASN A 285 7.03 -21.65 -16.80
CA ASN A 285 6.61 -23.04 -16.59
C ASN A 285 6.25 -23.35 -15.12
N ILE A 286 6.96 -22.74 -14.16
CA ILE A 286 6.63 -22.91 -12.74
C ILE A 286 5.32 -22.18 -12.41
N PHE A 287 5.17 -20.93 -12.88
CA PHE A 287 3.97 -20.14 -12.66
C PHE A 287 2.71 -20.69 -13.35
N GLN A 288 2.83 -21.61 -14.35
CA GLN A 288 1.68 -22.26 -15.00
C GLN A 288 0.78 -23.02 -14.01
N SER A 289 1.31 -23.41 -12.86
CA SER A 289 0.50 -24.04 -11.80
C SER A 289 -0.34 -23.05 -10.99
N CYS A 290 -0.10 -21.74 -11.14
CA CYS A 290 -0.87 -20.72 -10.44
C CYS A 290 -2.29 -20.60 -11.02
N PRO A 291 -3.31 -20.43 -10.18
CA PRO A 291 -4.65 -20.10 -10.67
C PRO A 291 -4.62 -18.80 -11.51
N ASP A 292 -5.45 -18.79 -12.55
CA ASP A 292 -5.60 -17.62 -13.45
C ASP A 292 -4.27 -17.13 -14.06
N PHE A 293 -3.35 -18.08 -14.36
CA PHE A 293 -2.00 -17.81 -14.86
C PHE A 293 -1.95 -16.77 -15.99
N ASN A 294 -2.77 -16.94 -17.03
CA ASN A 294 -2.76 -16.06 -18.21
C ASN A 294 -3.23 -14.62 -17.88
N GLU A 295 -4.05 -14.47 -16.86
CA GLU A 295 -4.58 -13.18 -16.43
C GLU A 295 -3.64 -12.49 -15.47
N ARG A 296 -3.08 -13.24 -14.53
CA ARG A 296 -2.26 -12.70 -13.42
C ARG A 296 -0.79 -12.54 -13.74
N ILE A 297 -0.23 -13.40 -14.60
CA ILE A 297 1.21 -13.36 -14.92
C ILE A 297 1.46 -12.47 -16.13
N LYS A 298 2.35 -11.50 -15.98
CA LYS A 298 2.75 -10.55 -17.03
C LYS A 298 4.25 -10.59 -17.22
N THR A 299 4.75 -10.37 -18.42
CA THR A 299 6.18 -10.38 -18.70
C THR A 299 6.70 -9.02 -19.17
N VAL A 300 7.83 -8.59 -18.63
CA VAL A 300 8.49 -7.34 -19.00
C VAL A 300 9.95 -7.60 -19.28
N PHE A 301 10.42 -7.11 -20.42
CA PHE A 301 11.85 -7.06 -20.71
C PHE A 301 12.39 -5.65 -20.50
N THR A 302 13.49 -5.56 -19.77
CA THR A 302 14.22 -4.33 -19.52
C THR A 302 15.52 -4.28 -20.30
N ARG A 303 16.12 -3.11 -20.44
CA ARG A 303 17.39 -2.85 -21.14
C ARG A 303 17.37 -3.38 -22.58
N VAL A 304 16.23 -3.21 -23.24
CA VAL A 304 16.04 -3.67 -24.63
C VAL A 304 16.62 -2.63 -25.60
N GLU A 305 17.41 -3.11 -26.57
CA GLU A 305 17.98 -2.28 -27.61
C GLU A 305 18.04 -3.05 -28.95
N PRO A 306 17.44 -2.58 -30.04
CA PRO A 306 16.49 -1.46 -30.09
C PRO A 306 15.16 -1.78 -29.39
N CYS A 307 14.55 -0.77 -28.75
CA CYS A 307 13.27 -0.90 -28.08
C CYS A 307 12.13 -0.59 -29.05
N THR A 308 11.67 -1.59 -29.77
CA THR A 308 10.63 -1.48 -30.81
C THR A 308 9.54 -2.53 -30.60
N GLU A 309 8.40 -2.34 -31.26
CA GLU A 309 7.31 -3.31 -31.26
C GLU A 309 7.75 -4.67 -31.85
N GLU A 310 8.58 -4.63 -32.91
CA GLU A 310 9.17 -5.85 -33.49
C GLU A 310 10.04 -6.60 -32.49
N SER A 311 10.77 -5.88 -31.61
CA SER A 311 11.53 -6.49 -30.52
C SER A 311 10.61 -7.17 -29.52
N ALA A 312 9.49 -6.56 -29.14
CA ALA A 312 8.49 -7.17 -28.25
C ALA A 312 7.89 -8.43 -28.86
N GLN A 313 7.55 -8.40 -30.15
CA GLN A 313 7.01 -9.57 -30.88
C GLN A 313 8.01 -10.72 -30.95
N ARG A 314 9.28 -10.44 -31.28
CA ARG A 314 10.36 -11.44 -31.27
C ARG A 314 10.56 -12.08 -29.90
N MET A 315 10.50 -11.30 -28.84
CA MET A 315 10.60 -11.79 -27.46
C MET A 315 9.39 -12.66 -27.09
N SER A 316 8.17 -12.23 -27.45
CA SER A 316 6.95 -13.02 -27.23
C SER A 316 7.04 -14.39 -27.92
N GLN A 317 7.51 -14.43 -29.17
CA GLN A 317 7.75 -15.68 -29.89
C GLN A 317 8.83 -16.53 -29.21
N ALA A 318 9.92 -15.90 -28.77
CA ALA A 318 11.02 -16.59 -28.12
C ALA A 318 10.62 -17.23 -26.80
N ILE A 319 9.80 -16.57 -25.95
CA ILE A 319 9.32 -17.12 -24.68
C ILE A 319 8.02 -17.93 -24.81
N GLN A 320 7.34 -17.85 -25.95
CA GLN A 320 6.02 -18.45 -26.20
C GLN A 320 4.94 -17.95 -25.22
N TYR A 321 5.03 -16.67 -24.86
CA TYR A 321 4.13 -15.99 -23.94
C TYR A 321 4.05 -14.50 -24.31
N PRO A 322 2.91 -13.82 -24.12
CA PRO A 322 2.79 -12.40 -24.42
C PRO A 322 3.78 -11.55 -23.63
N VAL A 323 4.46 -10.62 -24.29
CA VAL A 323 5.28 -9.60 -23.63
C VAL A 323 4.44 -8.36 -23.43
N GLU A 324 4.23 -8.01 -22.17
CA GLU A 324 3.40 -6.87 -21.74
C GLU A 324 4.07 -5.53 -22.09
N ALA A 325 5.37 -5.44 -21.80
CA ALA A 325 6.16 -4.24 -22.10
C ALA A 325 7.63 -4.56 -22.37
N VAL A 326 8.24 -3.71 -23.18
CA VAL A 326 9.69 -3.60 -23.34
C VAL A 326 10.14 -2.23 -22.88
N ILE A 327 11.18 -2.21 -22.06
CA ILE A 327 11.74 -0.99 -21.46
C ILE A 327 13.15 -0.79 -22.02
N PRO A 328 13.45 0.38 -22.62
CA PRO A 328 14.73 0.62 -23.27
C PRO A 328 15.89 0.63 -22.28
N ASN A 329 17.09 0.45 -22.80
CA ASN A 329 18.31 0.65 -22.02
C ASN A 329 18.57 2.16 -21.86
N ALA A 330 18.41 2.65 -20.63
CA ALA A 330 18.63 4.05 -20.28
C ALA A 330 19.57 4.19 -19.07
N TYR A 331 20.63 3.37 -19.04
CA TYR A 331 21.52 3.27 -17.88
C TYR A 331 22.04 4.62 -17.40
N MET A 332 22.48 5.50 -18.31
CA MET A 332 23.07 6.79 -17.95
C MET A 332 22.05 7.72 -17.27
N VAL A 333 20.82 7.74 -17.76
CA VAL A 333 19.73 8.57 -17.19
C VAL A 333 19.34 8.03 -15.81
N VAL A 334 19.16 6.71 -15.71
CA VAL A 334 18.80 6.04 -14.46
C VAL A 334 19.87 6.20 -13.39
N SER A 335 21.14 6.02 -13.75
CA SER A 335 22.26 6.20 -12.80
C SER A 335 22.34 7.65 -12.31
N LYS A 336 22.27 8.62 -13.21
CA LYS A 336 22.27 10.03 -12.85
C LYS A 336 21.07 10.42 -11.99
N ALA A 337 19.90 9.83 -12.24
CA ALA A 337 18.71 10.06 -11.45
C ALA A 337 18.89 9.52 -10.03
N ALA A 338 19.32 8.27 -9.87
CA ALA A 338 19.57 7.63 -8.58
C ALA A 338 20.63 8.38 -7.76
N ASP A 339 21.74 8.83 -8.40
CA ASP A 339 22.81 9.60 -7.74
C ASP A 339 22.31 10.93 -7.12
N ASN A 340 21.17 11.43 -7.56
CA ASN A 340 20.59 12.69 -7.10
C ASN A 340 19.25 12.52 -6.36
N GLY A 341 18.84 11.29 -6.05
CA GLY A 341 17.55 11.01 -5.41
C GLY A 341 16.33 11.38 -6.27
N HIS A 342 16.50 11.46 -7.60
CA HIS A 342 15.44 11.75 -8.56
C HIS A 342 15.06 10.54 -9.39
N MET A 343 13.85 10.55 -9.95
CA MET A 343 13.45 9.52 -10.90
C MET A 343 13.88 9.89 -12.32
N ALA A 344 14.13 8.87 -13.14
CA ALA A 344 14.48 9.08 -14.54
C ALA A 344 13.38 9.83 -15.32
N LEU A 345 12.12 9.63 -14.93
CA LEU A 345 10.96 10.34 -15.46
C LEU A 345 11.02 11.86 -15.18
N ASP A 346 11.65 12.26 -14.08
CA ASP A 346 11.78 13.68 -13.71
C ASP A 346 12.88 14.37 -14.49
N LEU A 347 13.99 13.69 -14.71
CA LEU A 347 15.13 14.23 -15.42
C LEU A 347 14.88 14.34 -16.93
N GLU A 348 14.22 13.34 -17.51
CA GLU A 348 13.99 13.26 -18.95
C GLU A 348 12.55 12.76 -19.23
N PRO A 349 11.51 13.62 -19.04
CA PRO A 349 10.11 13.21 -19.15
C PRO A 349 9.71 12.77 -20.57
N ASP A 350 10.41 13.24 -21.60
CA ASP A 350 10.17 12.91 -23.01
C ASP A 350 11.06 11.77 -23.52
N SER A 351 11.84 11.14 -22.64
CA SER A 351 12.75 10.04 -23.03
C SER A 351 11.98 8.79 -23.46
N PRO A 352 12.60 7.92 -24.28
CA PRO A 352 12.02 6.61 -24.60
C PRO A 352 11.71 5.77 -23.35
N LEU A 353 12.50 5.92 -22.27
CA LEU A 353 12.26 5.28 -20.99
C LEU A 353 10.95 5.79 -20.37
N ALA A 354 10.80 7.10 -20.25
CA ALA A 354 9.59 7.72 -19.70
C ALA A 354 8.34 7.33 -20.50
N THR A 355 8.44 7.35 -21.82
CA THR A 355 7.36 6.92 -22.73
C THR A 355 6.96 5.46 -22.45
N SER A 356 7.93 4.55 -22.34
CA SER A 356 7.66 3.12 -22.08
C SER A 356 7.05 2.87 -20.69
N ILE A 357 7.53 3.57 -19.66
CA ILE A 357 6.98 3.48 -18.29
C ILE A 357 5.54 4.01 -18.25
N ASN A 358 5.28 5.18 -18.86
CA ASN A 358 3.94 5.75 -18.94
C ASN A 358 2.98 4.84 -19.72
N ALA A 359 3.44 4.22 -20.80
CA ALA A 359 2.64 3.24 -21.54
C ALA A 359 2.29 2.01 -20.70
N LEU A 360 3.24 1.52 -19.89
CA LEU A 360 2.99 0.42 -18.96
C LEU A 360 2.01 0.83 -17.86
N ALA A 361 2.17 2.03 -17.27
CA ALA A 361 1.22 2.56 -16.29
C ALA A 361 -0.20 2.61 -16.88
N ASN A 362 -0.38 3.13 -18.09
CA ASN A 362 -1.68 3.19 -18.76
C ASN A 362 -2.30 1.80 -19.00
N LYS A 363 -1.50 0.77 -19.27
CA LYS A 363 -2.00 -0.61 -19.36
C LYS A 363 -2.51 -1.12 -18.01
N ILE A 364 -1.76 -0.85 -16.92
CA ILE A 364 -2.17 -1.25 -15.56
C ILE A 364 -3.52 -0.61 -15.17
N LEU A 365 -3.79 0.62 -15.59
CA LEU A 365 -5.08 1.28 -15.35
C LEU A 365 -6.27 0.56 -15.99
N GLN A 366 -6.03 -0.22 -17.05
CA GLN A 366 -7.05 -0.96 -17.77
C GLN A 366 -7.26 -2.38 -17.26
N TYR A 367 -6.45 -2.86 -16.32
CA TYR A 367 -6.56 -4.20 -15.78
C TYR A 367 -7.85 -4.39 -14.98
N PRO A 368 -8.44 -5.61 -15.07
CA PRO A 368 -9.55 -5.96 -14.19
C PRO A 368 -9.13 -5.85 -12.74
N GLN A 369 -10.02 -5.31 -11.93
CA GLN A 369 -9.78 -5.09 -10.51
C GLN A 369 -10.26 -6.31 -9.72
N ASN A 370 -9.64 -6.57 -8.55
CA ASN A 370 -10.01 -7.67 -7.64
C ASN A 370 -9.84 -9.09 -8.22
N LEU A 371 -8.70 -9.37 -8.85
CA LEU A 371 -8.36 -10.75 -9.21
C LEU A 371 -7.91 -11.57 -7.99
N TRP A 372 -7.35 -10.93 -6.99
CA TRP A 372 -6.99 -11.60 -5.76
C TRP A 372 -8.25 -11.93 -4.94
N ARG A 373 -8.47 -13.22 -4.71
CA ARG A 373 -9.57 -13.75 -3.90
C ARG A 373 -8.97 -14.30 -2.61
N GLY A 374 -8.55 -13.41 -1.70
CA GLY A 374 -7.93 -13.75 -0.43
C GLY A 374 -8.79 -14.53 0.53
#